data_2fe9c978dbc89fe8a3faa30e2228bc4c
#
_entry.id   2fe9c978dbc89fe8a3faa30e2228bc4c
#
_cell.length_a   1.000
_cell.length_b   1.000
_cell.length_c   1.000
_cell.angle_alpha   90.00
_cell.angle_beta   90.00
_cell.angle_gamma   90.00
#
_symmetry.space_group_name_H-M   'P 1'
#
loop_
_entity.id
_entity.type
_entity.pdbx_description
1 polymer ?
#
loop_
_entity_poly.entity_id
_entity_poly.type
_entity_poly.pdbx_seq_one_letter_code
_entity_poly.pdbx_strand_id
1 'polypeptide(L)'
;MEFVEALQEFLFHQGFQRIKYDTKILWGKEEDKKLSLIEIIPPVLPGQRRISLKQREKEFIDIERQIMIKYQKRVEHLLLILNEEEPDVQIKREAEKYPDIWFMDIKAGRLYIYEYQKLKYCDLENTLEPFIQKFLKEKSVQERGEIQRIITPINTILVLVNVIVFVILSFLGDINNPEFMVVHGVMDWTDIVEKGQYYRLFTSMFLHFGADHLLQNMLILLVIGCRLERITGKLQYLIIYVGSGLAGAVASLMFTLAVEPNTVSAGASGAIFGVMGGLLFNILIDVIQKKRHRVEEIGLTGMIFMVCSALSYGFFSTGVDNAAHIGGLIGGFVLTMIIQFISY
;
A
#
# COMPACT_ATOMS: atom_id res chain seq x y z
N MET A 1 -15.59 3.10 6.12
CA MET A 1 -15.85 2.22 7.29
C MET A 1 -15.04 2.67 8.50
N GLU A 2 -13.74 2.78 8.38
CA GLU A 2 -12.79 3.15 9.46
C GLU A 2 -13.17 4.42 10.25
N PHE A 3 -13.59 5.52 9.57
CA PHE A 3 -13.99 6.75 10.24
C PHE A 3 -15.27 6.60 11.08
N VAL A 4 -16.25 5.86 10.58
CA VAL A 4 -17.52 5.63 11.30
C VAL A 4 -17.26 4.81 12.58
N GLU A 5 -16.38 3.82 12.51
CA GLU A 5 -15.98 3.02 13.68
C GLU A 5 -15.27 3.88 14.73
N ALA A 6 -14.30 4.71 14.29
CA ALA A 6 -13.61 5.64 15.18
C ALA A 6 -14.56 6.68 15.82
N LEU A 7 -15.55 7.18 15.06
CA LEU A 7 -16.56 8.09 15.58
C LEU A 7 -17.47 7.40 16.62
N GLN A 8 -17.82 6.14 16.41
CA GLN A 8 -18.59 5.36 17.36
C GLN A 8 -17.83 5.14 18.67
N GLU A 9 -16.54 4.83 18.59
CA GLU A 9 -15.66 4.71 19.75
C GLU A 9 -15.50 6.05 20.48
N PHE A 10 -15.35 7.15 19.74
CA PHE A 10 -15.33 8.48 20.32
C PHE A 10 -16.62 8.78 21.09
N LEU A 11 -17.80 8.53 20.52
CA LEU A 11 -19.07 8.73 21.20
C LEU A 11 -19.21 7.88 22.46
N PHE A 12 -18.72 6.64 22.42
CA PHE A 12 -18.68 5.79 23.60
C PHE A 12 -17.84 6.41 24.73
N HIS A 13 -16.69 6.96 24.41
CA HIS A 13 -15.84 7.69 25.37
C HIS A 13 -16.46 8.99 25.87
N GLN A 14 -17.38 9.61 25.12
CA GLN A 14 -18.18 10.76 25.56
C GLN A 14 -19.38 10.35 26.44
N GLY A 15 -19.52 9.08 26.77
CA GLY A 15 -20.57 8.54 27.63
C GLY A 15 -21.86 8.14 26.91
N PHE A 16 -21.83 8.09 25.59
CA PHE A 16 -22.96 7.56 24.82
C PHE A 16 -22.89 6.04 24.77
N GLN A 17 -24.04 5.39 24.83
CA GLN A 17 -24.19 3.94 24.72
C GLN A 17 -24.98 3.59 23.45
N ARG A 18 -24.66 2.45 22.86
CA ARG A 18 -25.32 1.97 21.65
C ARG A 18 -26.73 1.47 21.98
N ILE A 19 -27.73 2.03 21.35
CA ILE A 19 -29.13 1.66 21.48
C ILE A 19 -29.59 1.06 20.14
N LYS A 20 -30.00 -0.21 20.14
CA LYS A 20 -30.61 -0.84 18.97
C LYS A 20 -32.12 -0.54 18.98
N TYR A 21 -32.58 0.14 17.93
CA TYR A 21 -33.98 0.45 17.75
C TYR A 21 -34.41 0.00 16.35
N ASP A 22 -35.23 -1.08 16.29
CA ASP A 22 -35.57 -1.75 15.03
C ASP A 22 -34.33 -2.11 14.19
N THR A 23 -34.21 -1.60 12.97
CA THR A 23 -33.06 -1.80 12.08
C THR A 23 -31.96 -0.73 12.27
N LYS A 24 -32.20 0.29 13.09
CA LYS A 24 -31.29 1.42 13.30
C LYS A 24 -30.42 1.26 14.54
N ILE A 25 -29.26 1.88 14.47
CA ILE A 25 -28.34 2.02 15.60
C ILE A 25 -28.30 3.49 15.99
N LEU A 26 -28.73 3.76 17.20
CA LEU A 26 -28.69 5.08 17.83
C LEU A 26 -27.63 5.09 18.94
N TRP A 27 -27.11 6.25 19.22
CA TRP A 27 -26.22 6.49 20.34
C TRP A 27 -26.91 7.33 21.37
N GLY A 28 -27.12 6.81 22.57
CA GLY A 28 -27.88 7.46 23.65
C GLY A 28 -27.03 7.77 24.85
N LYS A 29 -27.14 8.98 25.37
CA LYS A 29 -26.56 9.41 26.65
C LYS A 29 -27.68 9.78 27.60
N GLU A 30 -27.74 9.06 28.71
CA GLU A 30 -28.79 9.22 29.70
C GLU A 30 -28.32 10.18 30.81
N GLU A 31 -29.16 11.16 31.07
CA GLU A 31 -29.07 12.08 32.20
C GLU A 31 -30.34 11.98 33.03
N ASP A 32 -30.39 12.48 34.28
CA ASP A 32 -31.48 12.22 35.24
C ASP A 32 -32.89 12.32 34.67
N LYS A 33 -33.18 13.37 33.88
CA LYS A 33 -34.53 13.61 33.31
C LYS A 33 -34.54 13.66 31.79
N LYS A 34 -33.41 13.39 31.15
CA LYS A 34 -33.20 13.59 29.72
C LYS A 34 -32.47 12.41 29.13
N LEU A 35 -32.83 12.04 27.90
CA LEU A 35 -32.10 11.10 27.05
C LEU A 35 -31.71 11.80 25.76
N SER A 36 -30.40 11.96 25.54
CA SER A 36 -29.86 12.57 24.33
C SER A 36 -29.52 11.47 23.33
N LEU A 37 -30.06 11.53 22.11
CA LEU A 37 -29.91 10.53 21.05
C LEU A 37 -29.16 11.08 19.86
N ILE A 38 -28.25 10.30 19.29
CA ILE A 38 -27.53 10.64 18.05
C ILE A 38 -27.77 9.53 17.03
N GLU A 39 -28.19 9.90 15.83
CA GLU A 39 -28.16 9.00 14.67
C GLU A 39 -27.02 9.45 13.73
N ILE A 40 -26.10 8.53 13.42
CA ILE A 40 -25.02 8.79 12.46
C ILE A 40 -25.50 8.35 11.08
N ILE A 41 -25.52 9.28 10.14
CA ILE A 41 -25.84 9.00 8.74
C ILE A 41 -24.54 8.95 7.95
N PRO A 42 -24.13 7.78 7.44
CA PRO A 42 -22.89 7.65 6.67
C PRO A 42 -22.96 8.42 5.34
N PRO A 43 -21.81 8.70 4.71
CA PRO A 43 -21.78 9.32 3.39
C PRO A 43 -22.55 8.48 2.37
N VAL A 44 -23.20 9.15 1.43
CA VAL A 44 -23.94 8.48 0.36
C VAL A 44 -22.95 7.98 -0.70
N LEU A 45 -22.99 6.70 -0.99
CA LEU A 45 -22.14 6.11 -2.04
C LEU A 45 -22.57 6.60 -3.44
N PRO A 46 -21.63 6.67 -4.39
CA PRO A 46 -21.94 7.04 -5.76
C PRO A 46 -23.09 6.18 -6.34
N GLY A 47 -24.12 6.83 -6.88
CA GLY A 47 -25.31 6.16 -7.44
C GLY A 47 -26.44 5.87 -6.47
N GLN A 48 -26.28 6.09 -5.17
CA GLN A 48 -27.35 6.00 -4.19
C GLN A 48 -28.12 7.32 -4.08
N ARG A 49 -29.46 7.23 -3.94
CA ARG A 49 -30.28 8.41 -3.67
C ARG A 49 -30.17 8.82 -2.20
N ARG A 50 -29.88 10.09 -1.96
CA ARG A 50 -29.94 10.68 -0.64
C ARG A 50 -31.41 10.70 -0.16
N ILE A 51 -31.65 10.19 1.04
CA ILE A 51 -32.98 10.33 1.66
C ILE A 51 -33.20 11.80 2.00
N SER A 52 -34.39 12.35 1.70
CA SER A 52 -34.66 13.76 1.97
C SER A 52 -34.60 14.05 3.47
N LEU A 53 -34.09 15.23 3.83
CA LEU A 53 -34.01 15.66 5.25
C LEU A 53 -35.37 15.65 5.92
N LYS A 54 -36.41 16.04 5.19
CA LYS A 54 -37.83 16.00 5.64
C LYS A 54 -38.30 14.59 6.02
N GLN A 55 -37.91 13.59 5.24
CA GLN A 55 -38.27 12.20 5.54
C GLN A 55 -37.51 11.70 6.77
N ARG A 56 -36.24 12.06 6.90
CA ARG A 56 -35.40 11.69 8.06
C ARG A 56 -35.94 12.32 9.35
N GLU A 57 -36.28 13.59 9.32
CA GLU A 57 -36.90 14.26 10.47
C GLU A 57 -38.19 13.58 10.92
N LYS A 58 -39.09 13.26 9.96
CA LYS A 58 -40.34 12.57 10.28
C LYS A 58 -40.09 11.22 10.94
N GLU A 59 -39.21 10.41 10.38
CA GLU A 59 -38.80 9.12 10.97
C GLU A 59 -38.27 9.30 12.40
N PHE A 60 -37.49 10.36 12.63
CA PHE A 60 -36.84 10.60 13.91
C PHE A 60 -37.85 11.08 14.97
N ILE A 61 -38.83 11.92 14.60
CA ILE A 61 -39.92 12.33 15.48
C ILE A 61 -40.74 11.11 15.97
N ASP A 62 -40.97 10.14 15.09
CA ASP A 62 -41.68 8.91 15.46
C ASP A 62 -40.84 8.06 16.43
N ILE A 63 -39.53 7.96 16.22
CA ILE A 63 -38.60 7.27 17.13
C ILE A 63 -38.55 7.99 18.48
N GLU A 64 -38.41 9.33 18.49
CA GLU A 64 -38.41 10.13 19.72
C GLU A 64 -39.65 9.89 20.57
N ARG A 65 -40.82 9.92 19.96
CA ARG A 65 -42.12 9.67 20.64
C ARG A 65 -42.17 8.28 21.29
N GLN A 66 -41.74 7.25 20.58
CA GLN A 66 -41.76 5.88 21.09
C GLN A 66 -40.75 5.66 22.22
N ILE A 67 -39.53 6.24 22.08
CA ILE A 67 -38.50 6.18 23.09
C ILE A 67 -38.89 6.97 24.33
N MET A 68 -39.52 8.14 24.17
CA MET A 68 -40.05 8.93 25.29
C MET A 68 -41.09 8.15 26.09
N ILE A 69 -41.99 7.45 25.43
CA ILE A 69 -43.00 6.57 26.08
C ILE A 69 -42.31 5.44 26.84
N LYS A 70 -41.30 4.80 26.22
CA LYS A 70 -40.59 3.64 26.81
C LYS A 70 -39.77 4.00 28.03
N TYR A 71 -39.03 5.11 27.96
CA TYR A 71 -38.05 5.51 29.01
C TYR A 71 -38.62 6.54 29.99
N GLN A 72 -39.79 7.10 29.72
CA GLN A 72 -40.44 8.16 30.52
C GLN A 72 -39.54 9.38 30.78
N LYS A 73 -38.69 9.69 29.84
CA LYS A 73 -37.73 10.81 29.88
C LYS A 73 -37.97 11.76 28.72
N ARG A 74 -37.61 13.03 28.91
CA ARG A 74 -37.52 13.95 27.78
C ARG A 74 -36.43 13.47 26.84
N VAL A 75 -36.78 13.29 25.56
CA VAL A 75 -35.82 12.89 24.52
C VAL A 75 -35.39 14.13 23.75
N GLU A 76 -34.11 14.26 23.51
CA GLU A 76 -33.54 15.21 22.56
C GLU A 76 -32.73 14.41 21.55
N HIS A 77 -32.74 14.81 20.30
CA HIS A 77 -32.02 14.09 19.27
C HIS A 77 -31.10 15.00 18.44
N LEU A 78 -30.14 14.38 17.77
CA LEU A 78 -29.25 14.98 16.81
C LEU A 78 -29.03 14.02 15.65
N LEU A 79 -29.28 14.46 14.43
CA LEU A 79 -28.87 13.80 13.21
C LEU A 79 -27.48 14.30 12.81
N LEU A 80 -26.49 13.44 12.88
CA LEU A 80 -25.13 13.74 12.44
C LEU A 80 -24.90 13.14 11.04
N ILE A 81 -24.91 14.00 10.03
CA ILE A 81 -24.77 13.59 8.62
C ILE A 81 -23.32 13.73 8.20
N LEU A 82 -22.71 12.60 7.84
CA LEU A 82 -21.33 12.58 7.35
C LEU A 82 -21.31 12.85 5.84
N ASN A 83 -20.47 13.76 5.42
CA ASN A 83 -20.23 14.12 4.03
C ASN A 83 -18.72 13.99 3.72
N GLU A 84 -18.39 13.81 2.45
CA GLU A 84 -17.01 13.86 1.97
C GLU A 84 -16.62 15.23 1.39
N GLU A 85 -17.58 16.16 1.35
CA GLU A 85 -17.43 17.52 0.84
C GLU A 85 -18.33 18.47 1.63
N GLU A 86 -18.05 19.76 1.55
CA GLU A 86 -18.92 20.80 2.12
C GLU A 86 -20.34 20.67 1.54
N PRO A 87 -21.40 20.73 2.37
CA PRO A 87 -22.77 20.72 1.89
C PRO A 87 -23.03 21.85 0.89
N ASP A 88 -23.63 21.51 -0.25
CA ASP A 88 -23.98 22.50 -1.24
C ASP A 88 -25.02 23.54 -0.74
N VAL A 89 -25.18 24.65 -1.46
CA VAL A 89 -26.08 25.75 -1.06
C VAL A 89 -27.53 25.28 -0.91
N GLN A 90 -27.97 24.28 -1.69
CA GLN A 90 -29.33 23.78 -1.63
C GLN A 90 -29.55 22.94 -0.37
N ILE A 91 -28.60 22.06 -0.06
CA ILE A 91 -28.61 21.25 1.17
C ILE A 91 -28.55 22.17 2.41
N LYS A 92 -27.71 23.21 2.35
CA LYS A 92 -27.58 24.20 3.42
C LYS A 92 -28.93 24.90 3.70
N ARG A 93 -29.58 25.45 2.67
CA ARG A 93 -30.90 26.09 2.78
C ARG A 93 -32.00 25.13 3.27
N GLU A 94 -31.93 23.88 2.91
CA GLU A 94 -32.86 22.87 3.40
C GLU A 94 -32.58 22.55 4.88
N ALA A 95 -31.32 22.40 5.24
CA ALA A 95 -30.90 22.08 6.61
C ALA A 95 -31.22 23.17 7.64
N GLU A 96 -31.22 24.45 7.24
CA GLU A 96 -31.59 25.57 8.10
C GLU A 96 -33.03 25.47 8.66
N LYS A 97 -33.86 24.63 8.04
CA LYS A 97 -35.26 24.38 8.51
C LYS A 97 -35.34 23.35 9.64
N TYR A 98 -34.24 22.64 9.90
CA TYR A 98 -34.20 21.51 10.82
C TYR A 98 -33.16 21.75 11.93
N PRO A 99 -33.60 22.07 13.16
CA PRO A 99 -32.71 22.48 14.26
C PRO A 99 -31.79 21.35 14.76
N ASP A 100 -32.18 20.08 14.54
CA ASP A 100 -31.54 18.93 15.13
C ASP A 100 -30.66 18.16 14.10
N ILE A 101 -30.10 18.85 13.09
CA ILE A 101 -29.25 18.25 12.05
C ILE A 101 -27.91 18.96 12.02
N TRP A 102 -26.82 18.22 12.14
CA TRP A 102 -25.47 18.71 11.91
C TRP A 102 -24.81 18.01 10.75
N PHE A 103 -23.95 18.69 10.05
CA PHE A 103 -23.15 18.12 8.96
C PHE A 103 -21.68 18.06 9.33
N MET A 104 -21.03 16.99 8.95
CA MET A 104 -19.62 16.76 9.19
C MET A 104 -18.92 16.45 7.87
N ASP A 105 -18.02 17.31 7.43
CA ASP A 105 -17.11 17.04 6.32
C ASP A 105 -15.92 16.23 6.84
N ILE A 106 -15.90 14.94 6.50
CA ILE A 106 -14.88 14.01 6.96
C ILE A 106 -13.54 14.17 6.24
N LYS A 107 -13.49 14.86 5.08
CA LYS A 107 -12.24 15.15 4.36
C LYS A 107 -11.60 16.43 4.83
N ALA A 108 -12.40 17.51 4.96
CA ALA A 108 -11.89 18.78 5.45
C ALA A 108 -11.74 18.83 6.98
N GLY A 109 -12.33 17.86 7.69
CA GLY A 109 -12.31 17.80 9.15
C GLY A 109 -13.09 18.92 9.80
N ARG A 110 -14.25 19.30 9.25
CA ARG A 110 -15.06 20.42 9.71
C ARG A 110 -16.47 19.99 10.11
N LEU A 111 -16.97 20.63 11.18
CA LEU A 111 -18.34 20.51 11.61
C LEU A 111 -19.12 21.76 11.16
N TYR A 112 -20.25 21.55 10.49
CA TYR A 112 -21.15 22.63 10.05
C TYR A 112 -22.40 22.63 10.89
N ILE A 113 -22.59 23.71 11.67
CA ILE A 113 -23.77 24.01 12.47
C ILE A 113 -24.27 25.37 11.97
N TYR A 114 -25.46 25.37 11.37
CA TYR A 114 -26.03 26.60 10.79
C TYR A 114 -26.82 27.42 11.82
N GLU A 115 -27.07 28.71 11.53
CA GLU A 115 -27.59 29.69 12.46
C GLU A 115 -28.87 29.30 13.19
N TYR A 116 -29.77 28.54 12.53
CA TYR A 116 -31.05 28.10 13.11
C TYR A 116 -30.99 26.70 13.72
N GLN A 117 -29.81 26.08 13.74
CA GLN A 117 -29.64 24.77 14.31
C GLN A 117 -29.26 24.83 15.78
N LYS A 118 -29.45 23.70 16.47
CA LYS A 118 -29.08 23.57 17.86
C LYS A 118 -27.56 23.71 18.02
N LEU A 119 -27.15 24.85 18.64
CA LEU A 119 -25.73 25.20 18.76
C LEU A 119 -24.98 24.39 19.82
N LYS A 120 -25.71 23.77 20.76
CA LYS A 120 -25.13 22.98 21.86
C LYS A 120 -25.80 21.64 21.97
N TYR A 121 -25.00 20.58 21.97
CA TYR A 121 -25.49 19.22 22.14
C TYR A 121 -24.45 18.34 22.84
N CYS A 122 -24.61 18.13 24.16
CA CYS A 122 -23.73 17.27 24.98
C CYS A 122 -22.24 17.59 24.85
N ASP A 123 -21.88 18.86 24.60
CA ASP A 123 -20.52 19.37 24.37
C ASP A 123 -19.87 18.85 23.08
N LEU A 124 -20.65 18.25 22.18
CA LEU A 124 -20.13 17.73 20.89
C LEU A 124 -19.73 18.85 19.94
N GLU A 125 -20.35 20.03 20.04
CA GLU A 125 -19.98 21.21 19.27
C GLU A 125 -18.51 21.63 19.48
N ASN A 126 -17.96 21.35 20.66
CA ASN A 126 -16.57 21.67 21.02
C ASN A 126 -15.60 20.50 20.82
N THR A 127 -16.09 19.26 20.78
CA THR A 127 -15.25 18.06 20.85
C THR A 127 -15.18 17.30 19.53
N LEU A 128 -16.19 17.36 18.67
CA LEU A 128 -16.22 16.63 17.39
C LEU A 128 -15.16 17.14 16.40
N GLU A 129 -15.04 18.44 16.20
CA GLU A 129 -14.08 18.98 15.24
C GLU A 129 -12.62 18.68 15.64
N PRO A 130 -12.18 18.88 16.90
CA PRO A 130 -10.87 18.42 17.36
C PRO A 130 -10.63 16.92 17.18
N PHE A 131 -11.65 16.09 17.42
CA PHE A 131 -11.57 14.66 17.21
C PHE A 131 -11.30 14.33 15.74
N ILE A 132 -12.06 14.92 14.79
CA ILE A 132 -11.88 14.68 13.37
C ILE A 132 -10.49 15.12 12.92
N GLN A 133 -10.05 16.30 13.31
CA GLN A 133 -8.73 16.83 12.97
C GLN A 133 -7.60 15.91 13.48
N LYS A 134 -7.73 15.38 14.69
CA LYS A 134 -6.81 14.41 15.24
C LYS A 134 -6.79 13.13 14.42
N PHE A 135 -7.96 12.55 14.10
CA PHE A 135 -8.10 11.35 13.29
C PHE A 135 -7.44 11.51 11.89
N LEU A 136 -7.73 12.62 11.20
CA LEU A 136 -7.15 12.91 9.89
C LEU A 136 -5.62 13.07 9.94
N LYS A 137 -5.12 13.71 10.99
CA LYS A 137 -3.68 13.85 11.22
C LYS A 137 -3.01 12.49 11.44
N GLU A 138 -3.57 11.66 12.32
CA GLU A 138 -3.06 10.32 12.59
C GLU A 138 -3.07 9.45 11.32
N LYS A 139 -4.16 9.48 10.57
CA LYS A 139 -4.28 8.78 9.29
C LYS A 139 -3.25 9.26 8.27
N SER A 140 -3.06 10.56 8.12
CA SER A 140 -2.06 11.13 7.20
C SER A 140 -0.62 10.78 7.59
N VAL A 141 -0.33 10.66 8.88
CA VAL A 141 0.98 10.21 9.39
C VAL A 141 1.19 8.73 9.09
N GLN A 142 0.15 7.92 9.27
CA GLN A 142 0.19 6.48 8.96
C GLN A 142 0.41 6.25 7.46
N GLU A 143 -0.37 6.91 6.60
CA GLU A 143 -0.23 6.83 5.13
C GLU A 143 1.16 7.28 4.65
N ARG A 144 1.69 8.39 5.20
CA ARG A 144 3.07 8.84 4.92
C ARG A 144 4.10 7.81 5.38
N GLY A 145 3.88 7.20 6.53
CA GLY A 145 4.74 6.14 7.05
C GLY A 145 4.78 4.93 6.11
N GLU A 146 3.63 4.52 5.56
CA GLU A 146 3.54 3.43 4.60
C GLU A 146 4.23 3.76 3.27
N ILE A 147 4.02 4.96 2.72
CA ILE A 147 4.72 5.41 1.51
C ILE A 147 6.24 5.46 1.74
N GLN A 148 6.70 5.98 2.87
CA GLN A 148 8.13 6.01 3.22
C GLN A 148 8.71 4.60 3.41
N ARG A 149 7.89 3.61 3.73
CA ARG A 149 8.32 2.20 3.79
C ARG A 149 8.57 1.60 2.41
N ILE A 150 7.90 2.07 1.38
CA ILE A 150 8.04 1.57 0.00
C ILE A 150 9.14 2.33 -0.77
N ILE A 151 9.35 3.62 -0.46
CA ILE A 151 10.32 4.46 -1.14
C ILE A 151 11.63 4.47 -0.36
N THR A 152 12.64 3.75 -0.85
CA THR A 152 14.01 3.80 -0.36
C THR A 152 14.94 4.33 -1.45
N PRO A 153 16.00 5.11 -1.11
CA PRO A 153 16.72 5.90 -2.10
C PRO A 153 17.35 5.09 -3.22
N ILE A 154 18.13 4.06 -2.89
CA ILE A 154 18.87 3.28 -3.90
C ILE A 154 17.93 2.42 -4.73
N ASN A 155 16.95 1.77 -4.08
CA ASN A 155 15.98 0.96 -4.81
C ASN A 155 15.15 1.81 -5.79
N THR A 156 14.72 3.01 -5.37
CA THR A 156 14.00 3.93 -6.25
C THR A 156 14.87 4.38 -7.43
N ILE A 157 16.16 4.68 -7.21
CA ILE A 157 17.11 5.03 -8.28
C ILE A 157 17.24 3.86 -9.26
N LEU A 158 17.37 2.63 -8.77
CA LEU A 158 17.48 1.43 -9.64
C LEU A 158 16.24 1.24 -10.49
N VAL A 159 15.03 1.40 -9.91
CA VAL A 159 13.78 1.36 -10.66
C VAL A 159 13.73 2.45 -11.72
N LEU A 160 14.08 3.69 -11.36
CA LEU A 160 14.10 4.81 -12.30
C LEU A 160 15.09 4.60 -13.45
N VAL A 161 16.29 4.08 -13.16
CA VAL A 161 17.31 3.78 -14.20
C VAL A 161 16.76 2.76 -15.19
N ASN A 162 16.14 1.67 -14.74
CA ASN A 162 15.54 0.65 -15.60
C ASN A 162 14.43 1.25 -16.49
N VAL A 163 13.53 2.06 -15.89
CA VAL A 163 12.45 2.72 -16.64
C VAL A 163 13.01 3.72 -17.66
N ILE A 164 13.99 4.53 -17.30
CA ILE A 164 14.60 5.52 -18.20
C ILE A 164 15.29 4.82 -19.37
N VAL A 165 16.09 3.78 -19.12
CA VAL A 165 16.76 2.99 -20.18
C VAL A 165 15.74 2.40 -21.12
N PHE A 166 14.68 1.78 -20.59
CA PHE A 166 13.59 1.21 -21.38
C PHE A 166 12.91 2.26 -22.26
N VAL A 167 12.56 3.41 -21.69
CA VAL A 167 11.92 4.51 -22.45
C VAL A 167 12.83 5.02 -23.57
N ILE A 168 14.11 5.22 -23.30
CA ILE A 168 15.07 5.67 -24.32
C ILE A 168 15.14 4.65 -25.47
N LEU A 169 15.29 3.36 -25.17
CA LEU A 169 15.38 2.32 -26.19
C LEU A 169 14.09 2.16 -26.97
N SER A 170 12.94 2.33 -26.35
CA SER A 170 11.63 2.30 -27.05
C SER A 170 11.46 3.41 -28.07
N PHE A 171 12.14 4.55 -27.89
CA PHE A 171 12.18 5.63 -28.89
C PHE A 171 13.22 5.39 -29.98
N LEU A 172 14.25 4.57 -29.74
CA LEU A 172 15.32 4.30 -30.69
C LEU A 172 14.97 3.14 -31.66
N GLY A 173 14.13 2.20 -31.23
CA GLY A 173 13.76 1.07 -32.06
C GLY A 173 12.83 0.06 -31.38
N ASP A 174 12.73 -1.12 -32.00
CA ASP A 174 11.87 -2.20 -31.48
C ASP A 174 12.58 -2.99 -30.38
N ILE A 175 12.19 -2.73 -29.16
CA ILE A 175 12.68 -3.42 -27.96
C ILE A 175 12.34 -4.92 -27.88
N ASN A 176 11.44 -5.42 -28.74
CA ASN A 176 11.13 -6.84 -28.83
C ASN A 176 12.02 -7.55 -29.87
N ASN A 177 12.75 -6.80 -30.71
CA ASN A 177 13.67 -7.37 -31.68
C ASN A 177 14.99 -7.75 -31.03
N PRO A 178 15.39 -9.06 -31.01
CA PRO A 178 16.64 -9.51 -30.41
C PRO A 178 17.89 -8.85 -31.02
N GLU A 179 17.93 -8.66 -32.33
CA GLU A 179 19.07 -8.05 -33.01
C GLU A 179 19.28 -6.59 -32.58
N PHE A 180 18.19 -5.83 -32.48
CA PHE A 180 18.23 -4.47 -31.95
C PHE A 180 18.77 -4.46 -30.51
N MET A 181 18.30 -5.36 -29.67
CA MET A 181 18.71 -5.44 -28.28
C MET A 181 20.16 -5.89 -28.10
N VAL A 182 20.66 -6.80 -28.97
CA VAL A 182 22.06 -7.20 -29.00
C VAL A 182 22.97 -6.02 -29.30
N VAL A 183 22.62 -5.17 -30.27
CA VAL A 183 23.36 -3.92 -30.55
C VAL A 183 23.42 -3.01 -29.34
N HIS A 184 22.42 -3.02 -28.49
CA HIS A 184 22.30 -2.14 -27.30
C HIS A 184 22.82 -2.75 -26.01
N GLY A 185 23.42 -3.94 -26.02
CA GLY A 185 24.19 -4.47 -24.89
C GLY A 185 23.48 -5.48 -24.01
N VAL A 186 22.47 -6.21 -24.54
CA VAL A 186 21.99 -7.45 -23.88
C VAL A 186 23.06 -8.51 -23.88
N MET A 187 22.92 -9.48 -23.02
CA MET A 187 23.84 -10.60 -22.93
C MET A 187 23.68 -11.51 -24.15
N ASP A 188 24.76 -11.62 -24.94
CA ASP A 188 24.96 -12.51 -26.06
C ASP A 188 26.30 -13.23 -25.88
N TRP A 189 26.27 -14.56 -25.91
CA TRP A 189 27.46 -15.36 -25.61
C TRP A 189 28.61 -15.14 -26.60
N THR A 190 28.29 -14.98 -27.92
CA THR A 190 29.30 -14.76 -28.96
C THR A 190 30.02 -13.44 -28.74
N ASP A 191 29.26 -12.37 -28.48
CA ASP A 191 29.81 -11.05 -28.22
C ASP A 191 30.65 -11.03 -26.93
N ILE A 192 30.25 -11.78 -25.92
CA ILE A 192 30.99 -11.85 -24.64
C ILE A 192 32.27 -12.66 -24.79
N VAL A 193 32.17 -13.90 -25.31
CA VAL A 193 33.28 -14.85 -25.28
C VAL A 193 34.25 -14.63 -26.45
N GLU A 194 33.73 -14.43 -27.66
CA GLU A 194 34.59 -14.29 -28.85
C GLU A 194 35.08 -12.86 -29.08
N LYS A 195 34.25 -11.86 -28.75
CA LYS A 195 34.58 -10.44 -28.94
C LYS A 195 35.03 -9.75 -27.67
N GLY A 196 35.03 -10.43 -26.50
CA GLY A 196 35.50 -9.88 -25.22
C GLY A 196 34.61 -8.78 -24.63
N GLN A 197 33.33 -8.70 -25.02
CA GLN A 197 32.43 -7.63 -24.58
C GLN A 197 31.83 -7.91 -23.18
N TYR A 198 32.68 -8.10 -22.16
CA TYR A 198 32.26 -8.45 -20.80
C TYR A 198 31.37 -7.42 -20.12
N TYR A 199 31.33 -6.16 -20.58
CA TYR A 199 30.42 -5.14 -20.06
C TYR A 199 28.95 -5.52 -20.18
N ARG A 200 28.60 -6.43 -21.10
CA ARG A 200 27.25 -6.93 -21.33
C ARG A 200 26.69 -7.70 -20.13
N LEU A 201 27.55 -8.31 -19.32
CA LEU A 201 27.13 -8.93 -18.05
C LEU A 201 26.51 -7.92 -17.09
N PHE A 202 26.94 -6.65 -17.18
CA PHE A 202 26.39 -5.56 -16.36
C PHE A 202 25.24 -4.84 -17.06
N THR A 203 25.39 -4.48 -18.35
CA THR A 203 24.37 -3.69 -19.06
C THR A 203 23.07 -4.43 -19.25
N SER A 204 23.11 -5.75 -19.47
CA SER A 204 21.94 -6.60 -19.61
C SER A 204 20.98 -6.53 -18.41
N MET A 205 21.48 -6.24 -17.22
CA MET A 205 20.68 -6.09 -16.01
C MET A 205 19.68 -4.93 -16.04
N PHE A 206 19.86 -3.97 -16.97
CA PHE A 206 19.02 -2.77 -17.10
C PHE A 206 18.18 -2.76 -18.39
N LEU A 207 18.28 -3.83 -19.19
CA LEU A 207 17.61 -3.97 -20.47
C LEU A 207 16.42 -4.92 -20.33
N HIS A 208 15.30 -4.62 -21.02
CA HIS A 208 14.09 -5.44 -20.92
C HIS A 208 13.43 -5.64 -22.28
N PHE A 209 13.06 -6.88 -22.57
CA PHE A 209 12.25 -7.23 -23.73
C PHE A 209 10.76 -6.98 -23.42
N GLY A 210 10.20 -5.89 -23.93
CA GLY A 210 8.79 -5.54 -23.77
C GLY A 210 8.40 -4.93 -22.43
N ALA A 211 7.25 -4.23 -22.46
CA ALA A 211 6.74 -3.48 -21.30
C ALA A 211 6.30 -4.38 -20.15
N ASP A 212 5.75 -5.57 -20.46
CA ASP A 212 5.28 -6.51 -19.43
C ASP A 212 6.43 -7.05 -18.59
N HIS A 213 7.57 -7.34 -19.24
CA HIS A 213 8.79 -7.80 -18.58
C HIS A 213 9.35 -6.71 -17.65
N LEU A 214 9.44 -5.46 -18.12
CA LEU A 214 9.85 -4.34 -17.27
C LEU A 214 8.89 -4.17 -16.09
N LEU A 215 7.58 -4.13 -16.35
CA LEU A 215 6.58 -3.87 -15.32
C LEU A 215 6.65 -4.91 -14.19
N GLN A 216 6.71 -6.21 -14.54
CA GLN A 216 6.83 -7.29 -13.56
C GLN A 216 8.09 -7.14 -12.70
N ASN A 217 9.25 -6.87 -13.34
CA ASN A 217 10.50 -6.66 -12.62
C ASN A 217 10.42 -5.46 -11.67
N MET A 218 9.91 -4.32 -12.14
CA MET A 218 9.83 -3.10 -11.33
C MET A 218 8.86 -3.22 -10.17
N LEU A 219 7.71 -3.87 -10.35
CA LEU A 219 6.76 -4.11 -9.25
C LEU A 219 7.39 -4.98 -8.15
N ILE A 220 8.06 -6.06 -8.53
CA ILE A 220 8.72 -6.92 -7.54
C ILE A 220 9.87 -6.15 -6.87
N LEU A 221 10.71 -5.46 -7.64
CA LEU A 221 11.83 -4.69 -7.11
C LEU A 221 11.38 -3.60 -6.13
N LEU A 222 10.31 -2.87 -6.42
CA LEU A 222 9.73 -1.87 -5.50
C LEU A 222 9.33 -2.49 -4.17
N VAL A 223 8.70 -3.67 -4.19
CA VAL A 223 8.16 -4.32 -2.99
C VAL A 223 9.26 -4.96 -2.15
N ILE A 224 10.18 -5.72 -2.76
CA ILE A 224 11.20 -6.48 -2.02
C ILE A 224 12.49 -5.69 -1.81
N GLY A 225 12.88 -4.85 -2.79
CA GLY A 225 14.13 -4.10 -2.75
C GLY A 225 14.17 -3.09 -1.61
N CYS A 226 13.07 -2.36 -1.40
CA CYS A 226 12.97 -1.43 -0.27
C CYS A 226 13.15 -2.11 1.09
N ARG A 227 12.72 -3.36 1.23
CA ARG A 227 12.88 -4.11 2.48
C ARG A 227 14.34 -4.48 2.74
N LEU A 228 15.02 -5.00 1.73
CA LEU A 228 16.45 -5.34 1.87
C LEU A 228 17.29 -4.09 2.11
N GLU A 229 17.03 -2.99 1.38
CA GLU A 229 17.77 -1.73 1.57
C GLU A 229 17.62 -1.18 2.99
N ARG A 230 16.44 -1.29 3.61
CA ARG A 230 16.24 -0.87 5.01
C ARG A 230 17.00 -1.74 6.01
N ILE A 231 17.13 -3.03 5.73
CA ILE A 231 17.83 -3.97 6.63
C ILE A 231 19.34 -3.82 6.51
N THR A 232 19.85 -3.72 5.29
CA THR A 232 21.30 -3.75 5.02
C THR A 232 21.93 -2.36 4.94
N GLY A 233 21.12 -1.33 4.63
CA GLY A 233 21.60 0.01 4.33
C GLY A 233 21.92 0.20 2.84
N LYS A 234 22.09 1.46 2.45
CA LYS A 234 22.17 1.89 1.04
C LYS A 234 23.31 1.23 0.26
N LEU A 235 24.53 1.32 0.79
CA LEU A 235 25.74 0.82 0.10
C LEU A 235 25.73 -0.70 0.00
N GLN A 236 25.40 -1.38 1.08
CA GLN A 236 25.35 -2.83 1.13
C GLN A 236 24.26 -3.38 0.20
N TYR A 237 23.10 -2.73 0.18
CA TYR A 237 22.03 -3.07 -0.77
C TYR A 237 22.50 -2.95 -2.23
N LEU A 238 23.18 -1.85 -2.60
CA LEU A 238 23.70 -1.67 -3.95
C LEU A 238 24.72 -2.76 -4.31
N ILE A 239 25.63 -3.11 -3.38
CA ILE A 239 26.61 -4.19 -3.58
C ILE A 239 25.90 -5.54 -3.78
N ILE A 240 24.88 -5.83 -2.98
CA ILE A 240 24.10 -7.08 -3.11
C ILE A 240 23.38 -7.09 -4.46
N TYR A 241 22.68 -6.01 -4.84
CA TYR A 241 21.95 -5.94 -6.10
C TYR A 241 22.87 -6.15 -7.32
N VAL A 242 23.95 -5.36 -7.42
CA VAL A 242 24.88 -5.45 -8.55
C VAL A 242 25.65 -6.76 -8.54
N GLY A 243 26.20 -7.16 -7.40
CA GLY A 243 26.99 -8.37 -7.28
C GLY A 243 26.19 -9.65 -7.56
N SER A 244 24.94 -9.71 -7.07
CA SER A 244 24.08 -10.86 -7.36
C SER A 244 23.57 -10.87 -8.80
N GLY A 245 23.32 -9.70 -9.39
CA GLY A 245 22.99 -9.63 -10.81
C GLY A 245 24.14 -10.10 -11.70
N LEU A 246 25.38 -9.72 -11.38
CA LEU A 246 26.56 -10.26 -12.07
C LEU A 246 26.74 -11.77 -11.86
N ALA A 247 26.50 -12.27 -10.65
CA ALA A 247 26.51 -13.73 -10.38
C ALA A 247 25.46 -14.46 -11.22
N GLY A 248 24.25 -13.88 -11.32
CA GLY A 248 23.20 -14.40 -12.20
C GLY A 248 23.62 -14.38 -13.67
N ALA A 249 24.17 -13.27 -14.16
CA ALA A 249 24.65 -13.17 -15.54
C ALA A 249 25.76 -14.19 -15.87
N VAL A 250 26.70 -14.41 -14.94
CA VAL A 250 27.75 -15.44 -15.09
C VAL A 250 27.12 -16.85 -15.12
N ALA A 251 26.18 -17.15 -14.23
CA ALA A 251 25.50 -18.44 -14.20
C ALA A 251 24.73 -18.69 -15.52
N SER A 252 24.02 -17.67 -16.02
CA SER A 252 23.33 -17.73 -17.32
C SER A 252 24.32 -17.97 -18.48
N LEU A 253 25.43 -17.22 -18.53
CA LEU A 253 26.46 -17.41 -19.55
C LEU A 253 27.02 -18.84 -19.54
N MET A 254 27.34 -19.36 -18.36
CA MET A 254 27.84 -20.73 -18.21
C MET A 254 26.83 -21.77 -18.68
N PHE A 255 25.55 -21.59 -18.36
CA PHE A 255 24.50 -22.47 -18.80
C PHE A 255 24.28 -22.42 -20.31
N THR A 256 24.27 -21.21 -20.89
CA THR A 256 24.14 -20.99 -22.34
C THR A 256 25.27 -21.67 -23.12
N LEU A 257 26.51 -21.53 -22.66
CA LEU A 257 27.66 -22.20 -23.28
C LEU A 257 27.56 -23.76 -23.23
N ALA A 258 26.94 -24.29 -22.19
CA ALA A 258 26.85 -25.74 -22.01
C ALA A 258 25.66 -26.39 -22.72
N VAL A 259 24.53 -25.67 -22.86
CA VAL A 259 23.23 -26.27 -23.23
C VAL A 259 22.58 -25.63 -24.44
N GLU A 260 22.54 -24.30 -24.51
CA GLU A 260 21.76 -23.55 -25.49
C GLU A 260 22.56 -22.40 -26.12
N PRO A 261 23.60 -22.67 -26.93
CA PRO A 261 24.32 -21.63 -27.66
C PRO A 261 23.33 -20.91 -28.61
N ASN A 262 23.26 -19.59 -28.58
CA ASN A 262 22.41 -18.66 -29.38
C ASN A 262 21.18 -18.10 -28.67
N THR A 263 21.10 -18.19 -27.34
CA THR A 263 20.10 -17.44 -26.59
C THR A 263 20.65 -16.09 -26.13
N VAL A 264 19.79 -15.07 -26.16
CA VAL A 264 20.08 -13.76 -25.60
C VAL A 264 19.35 -13.61 -24.26
N SER A 265 19.99 -12.96 -23.28
CA SER A 265 19.39 -12.73 -21.97
C SER A 265 19.48 -11.28 -21.56
N ALA A 266 18.43 -10.76 -20.96
CA ALA A 266 18.35 -9.43 -20.40
C ALA A 266 17.27 -9.34 -19.30
N GLY A 267 17.45 -8.40 -18.39
CA GLY A 267 16.48 -8.11 -17.33
C GLY A 267 17.11 -7.93 -15.97
N ALA A 268 16.46 -7.16 -15.14
CA ALA A 268 16.84 -6.99 -13.73
C ALA A 268 16.62 -8.25 -12.88
N SER A 269 15.97 -9.28 -13.44
CA SER A 269 15.45 -10.42 -12.68
C SER A 269 16.53 -11.20 -11.91
N GLY A 270 17.73 -11.39 -12.48
CA GLY A 270 18.86 -12.01 -11.78
C GLY A 270 19.24 -11.26 -10.50
N ALA A 271 19.32 -9.93 -10.56
CA ALA A 271 19.56 -9.08 -9.39
C ALA A 271 18.36 -9.11 -8.41
N ILE A 272 17.13 -9.13 -8.90
CA ILE A 272 15.91 -9.24 -8.08
C ILE A 272 15.89 -10.56 -7.31
N PHE A 273 16.23 -11.66 -7.95
CA PHE A 273 16.41 -12.96 -7.25
C PHE A 273 17.55 -12.87 -6.23
N GLY A 274 18.60 -12.10 -6.50
CA GLY A 274 19.62 -11.81 -5.51
C GLY A 274 19.10 -11.05 -4.29
N VAL A 275 18.22 -10.06 -4.50
CA VAL A 275 17.53 -9.37 -3.40
C VAL A 275 16.65 -10.35 -2.60
N MET A 276 15.95 -11.28 -3.27
CA MET A 276 15.21 -12.37 -2.60
C MET A 276 16.15 -13.26 -1.77
N GLY A 277 17.32 -13.62 -2.31
CA GLY A 277 18.35 -14.39 -1.60
C GLY A 277 18.85 -13.68 -0.35
N GLY A 278 19.10 -12.38 -0.44
CA GLY A 278 19.50 -11.56 0.69
C GLY A 278 18.42 -11.44 1.78
N LEU A 279 17.17 -11.31 1.39
CA LEU A 279 16.05 -11.34 2.33
C LEU A 279 15.89 -12.71 2.98
N LEU A 280 16.00 -13.78 2.19
CA LEU A 280 15.91 -15.15 2.69
C LEU A 280 16.97 -15.41 3.76
N PHE A 281 18.24 -14.97 3.54
CA PHE A 281 19.29 -15.05 4.53
C PHE A 281 18.91 -14.33 5.84
N ASN A 282 18.42 -13.09 5.76
CA ASN A 282 18.02 -12.31 6.94
C ASN A 282 16.89 -12.98 7.72
N ILE A 283 15.86 -13.48 7.02
CA ILE A 283 14.74 -14.19 7.65
C ILE A 283 15.25 -15.47 8.35
N LEU A 284 16.13 -16.23 7.69
CA LEU A 284 16.68 -17.46 8.24
C LEU A 284 17.48 -17.19 9.52
N ILE A 285 18.33 -16.17 9.53
CA ILE A 285 19.10 -15.79 10.72
C ILE A 285 18.18 -15.34 11.87
N ASP A 286 17.13 -14.57 11.58
CA ASP A 286 16.16 -14.15 12.59
C ASP A 286 15.43 -15.35 13.22
N VAL A 287 15.04 -16.35 12.40
CA VAL A 287 14.43 -17.60 12.87
C VAL A 287 15.39 -18.38 13.76
N ILE A 288 16.65 -18.56 13.34
CA ILE A 288 17.67 -19.30 14.11
C ILE A 288 17.96 -18.61 15.44
N GLN A 289 18.09 -17.27 15.44
CA GLN A 289 18.39 -16.49 16.63
C GLN A 289 17.17 -16.23 17.52
N LYS A 290 15.98 -16.71 17.15
CA LYS A 290 14.70 -16.43 17.85
C LYS A 290 14.45 -14.95 18.10
N LYS A 291 14.96 -14.09 17.24
CA LYS A 291 14.72 -12.64 17.27
C LYS A 291 13.40 -12.31 16.59
N ARG A 292 12.82 -11.18 16.98
CA ARG A 292 11.66 -10.63 16.24
C ARG A 292 12.10 -10.34 14.79
N HIS A 293 11.33 -10.85 13.83
CA HIS A 293 11.68 -10.71 12.41
C HIS A 293 11.91 -9.25 12.02
N ARG A 294 13.08 -8.95 11.45
CA ARG A 294 13.38 -7.64 10.84
C ARG A 294 12.52 -7.40 9.60
N VAL A 295 12.02 -8.48 8.99
CA VAL A 295 11.10 -8.47 7.85
C VAL A 295 9.69 -8.74 8.38
N GLU A 296 9.03 -7.73 8.92
CA GLU A 296 7.76 -7.85 9.67
C GLU A 296 6.59 -8.42 8.85
N GLU A 297 6.66 -8.39 7.51
CA GLU A 297 5.51 -8.70 6.65
C GLU A 297 5.64 -10.02 5.85
N ILE A 298 6.84 -10.58 5.71
CA ILE A 298 7.07 -11.82 4.95
C ILE A 298 7.79 -12.83 5.84
N GLY A 299 7.07 -13.87 6.27
CA GLY A 299 7.66 -14.99 6.98
C GLY A 299 8.50 -15.90 6.05
N LEU A 300 9.30 -16.79 6.66
CA LEU A 300 10.13 -17.75 5.92
C LEU A 300 9.32 -18.55 4.88
N THR A 301 8.15 -19.06 5.26
CA THR A 301 7.26 -19.82 4.37
C THR A 301 6.80 -18.99 3.17
N GLY A 302 6.42 -17.71 3.41
CA GLY A 302 6.00 -16.80 2.33
C GLY A 302 7.14 -16.49 1.36
N MET A 303 8.37 -16.28 1.87
CA MET A 303 9.55 -16.06 1.02
C MET A 303 9.90 -17.30 0.20
N ILE A 304 9.91 -18.49 0.80
CA ILE A 304 10.14 -19.75 0.09
C ILE A 304 9.08 -19.95 -0.99
N PHE A 305 7.80 -19.74 -0.65
CA PHE A 305 6.71 -19.87 -1.62
C PHE A 305 6.88 -18.90 -2.81
N MET A 306 7.26 -17.66 -2.56
CA MET A 306 7.49 -16.64 -3.60
C MET A 306 8.65 -17.05 -4.54
N VAL A 307 9.78 -17.48 -3.97
CA VAL A 307 10.94 -17.95 -4.75
C VAL A 307 10.58 -19.20 -5.58
N CYS A 308 9.95 -20.20 -4.95
CA CYS A 308 9.56 -21.43 -5.66
C CYS A 308 8.55 -21.17 -6.78
N SER A 309 7.55 -20.30 -6.52
CA SER A 309 6.56 -19.92 -7.53
C SER A 309 7.19 -19.20 -8.72
N ALA A 310 8.11 -18.26 -8.47
CA ALA A 310 8.79 -17.53 -9.52
C ALA A 310 9.72 -18.43 -10.36
N LEU A 311 10.48 -19.34 -9.74
CA LEU A 311 11.28 -20.33 -10.45
C LEU A 311 10.41 -21.31 -11.24
N SER A 312 9.32 -21.81 -10.64
CA SER A 312 8.38 -22.70 -11.34
C SER A 312 7.79 -22.05 -12.57
N TYR A 313 7.36 -20.77 -12.46
CA TYR A 313 6.90 -20.00 -13.60
C TYR A 313 7.95 -19.97 -14.72
N GLY A 314 9.22 -19.75 -14.39
CA GLY A 314 10.32 -19.72 -15.36
C GLY A 314 10.57 -21.09 -16.05
N PHE A 315 10.31 -22.22 -15.38
CA PHE A 315 10.45 -23.53 -16.01
C PHE A 315 9.33 -23.84 -17.00
N PHE A 316 8.15 -23.28 -16.81
CA PHE A 316 6.99 -23.51 -17.70
C PHE A 316 6.81 -22.41 -18.76
N SER A 317 7.58 -21.32 -18.67
CA SER A 317 7.49 -20.19 -19.58
C SER A 317 8.69 -20.15 -20.53
N THR A 318 8.45 -19.84 -21.80
CA THR A 318 9.53 -19.60 -22.77
C THR A 318 10.18 -18.23 -22.56
N GLY A 319 11.49 -18.14 -22.76
CA GLY A 319 12.23 -16.89 -22.68
C GLY A 319 12.56 -16.41 -21.26
N VAL A 320 12.40 -17.28 -20.24
CA VAL A 320 12.81 -16.99 -18.86
C VAL A 320 14.14 -17.64 -18.56
N ASP A 321 15.11 -16.86 -18.10
CA ASP A 321 16.47 -17.29 -17.77
C ASP A 321 16.55 -17.78 -16.31
N ASN A 322 16.19 -19.05 -16.09
CA ASN A 322 16.27 -19.65 -14.75
C ASN A 322 17.69 -19.82 -14.24
N ALA A 323 18.70 -19.90 -15.10
CA ALA A 323 20.09 -19.97 -14.67
C ALA A 323 20.53 -18.64 -14.03
N ALA A 324 20.13 -17.50 -14.65
CA ALA A 324 20.32 -16.19 -14.04
C ALA A 324 19.58 -16.05 -12.70
N HIS A 325 18.35 -16.57 -12.61
CA HIS A 325 17.54 -16.49 -11.38
C HIS A 325 18.21 -17.27 -10.23
N ILE A 326 18.63 -18.52 -10.47
CA ILE A 326 19.27 -19.36 -9.46
C ILE A 326 20.64 -18.79 -9.07
N GLY A 327 21.44 -18.38 -10.07
CA GLY A 327 22.74 -17.76 -9.82
C GLY A 327 22.65 -16.46 -9.02
N GLY A 328 21.66 -15.63 -9.36
CA GLY A 328 21.34 -14.41 -8.62
C GLY A 328 20.90 -14.70 -7.17
N LEU A 329 19.97 -15.62 -6.97
CA LEU A 329 19.47 -16.02 -5.65
C LEU A 329 20.61 -16.47 -4.72
N ILE A 330 21.44 -17.40 -5.21
CA ILE A 330 22.61 -17.90 -4.45
C ILE A 330 23.62 -16.78 -4.21
N GLY A 331 23.93 -15.99 -5.25
CA GLY A 331 24.84 -14.86 -5.14
C GLY A 331 24.41 -13.85 -4.09
N GLY A 332 23.14 -13.46 -4.10
CA GLY A 332 22.59 -12.52 -3.12
C GLY A 332 22.57 -13.07 -1.70
N PHE A 333 22.21 -14.34 -1.52
CA PHE A 333 22.28 -15.01 -0.23
C PHE A 333 23.68 -15.00 0.35
N VAL A 334 24.69 -15.43 -0.45
CA VAL A 334 26.10 -15.51 -0.04
C VAL A 334 26.68 -14.12 0.21
N LEU A 335 26.44 -13.15 -0.67
CA LEU A 335 26.91 -11.78 -0.48
C LEU A 335 26.34 -11.17 0.81
N THR A 336 25.07 -11.34 1.07
CA THR A 336 24.44 -10.85 2.31
C THR A 336 25.06 -11.51 3.53
N MET A 337 25.30 -12.81 3.48
CA MET A 337 26.00 -13.54 4.53
C MET A 337 27.38 -12.95 4.79
N ILE A 338 28.21 -12.80 3.76
CA ILE A 338 29.57 -12.26 3.87
C ILE A 338 29.54 -10.85 4.46
N ILE A 339 28.69 -9.96 3.93
CA ILE A 339 28.59 -8.57 4.38
C ILE A 339 28.21 -8.52 5.86
N GLN A 340 27.27 -9.33 6.31
CA GLN A 340 26.87 -9.32 7.72
C GLN A 340 27.94 -9.90 8.64
N PHE A 341 28.68 -10.95 8.22
CA PHE A 341 29.79 -11.48 9.03
C PHE A 341 30.96 -10.50 9.13
N ILE A 342 31.21 -9.65 8.14
CA ILE A 342 32.28 -8.65 8.19
C ILE A 342 31.86 -7.42 9.04
N SER A 343 30.56 -7.16 9.15
CA SER A 343 30.01 -6.00 9.89
C SER A 343 29.83 -6.26 11.39
N TYR A 344 30.06 -7.49 11.85
CA TYR A 344 30.12 -7.92 13.26
C TYR A 344 31.57 -8.04 13.70
#